data_2bf8344703cf64e769542aa3fceee77b
#
_entry.id   2bf8344703cf64e769542aa3fceee77b
#
_cell.length_a   1.000
_cell.length_b   1.000
_cell.length_c   1.000
_cell.angle_alpha   90.00
_cell.angle_beta   90.00
_cell.angle_gamma   90.00
#
_symmetry.space_group_name_H-M   'P 1'
#
loop_
_entity.id
_entity.type
_entity.pdbx_description
1 polymer ?
#
loop_
_entity_poly.entity_id
_entity_poly.type
_entity_poly.pdbx_seq_one_letter_code
_entity_poly.pdbx_strand_id
1 'polypeptide(L)'
;MNFFALLLVGVFAIPAFSLFSLALDSEAEVWGHLSSTVLPVYLGNSLILLLGVGMGTLVLGVVSGFLTALYEFPGRRWLEWMLMLPMAMPAYILAMVYLELFDYSGPLQSGLRDFFGWKTPSDYWFPEVASIGGAILMLSLVLPPFVYLFSRNAFQQQSPAFT
;
A
#
# COMPACT_ATOMS: atom_id res chain seq x y z
N MET A 1 9.85 -20.72 32.22
CA MET A 1 9.32 -20.62 30.85
C MET A 1 8.24 -21.69 30.73
N ASN A 2 6.98 -21.31 30.59
CA ASN A 2 5.86 -22.21 30.75
C ASN A 2 5.80 -23.23 29.59
N PHE A 3 5.57 -24.51 29.92
CA PHE A 3 5.43 -25.61 28.96
C PHE A 3 4.48 -25.24 27.79
N PHE A 4 3.42 -24.53 28.10
CA PHE A 4 2.45 -24.05 27.10
C PHE A 4 3.06 -23.05 26.09
N ALA A 5 3.96 -22.19 26.54
CA ALA A 5 4.66 -21.25 25.65
C ALA A 5 5.62 -21.97 24.69
N LEU A 6 6.33 -23.01 25.19
CA LEU A 6 7.19 -23.83 24.35
C LEU A 6 6.41 -24.63 23.32
N LEU A 7 5.25 -25.14 23.68
CA LEU A 7 4.37 -25.87 22.77
C LEU A 7 3.83 -24.95 21.66
N LEU A 8 3.41 -23.74 22.00
CA LEU A 8 2.98 -22.74 21.01
C LEU A 8 4.13 -22.38 20.06
N VAL A 9 5.30 -22.06 20.58
CA VAL A 9 6.48 -21.74 19.75
C VAL A 9 6.81 -22.92 18.82
N GLY A 10 6.76 -24.16 19.33
CA GLY A 10 6.97 -25.37 18.52
C GLY A 10 5.97 -25.48 17.36
N VAL A 11 4.67 -25.33 17.63
CA VAL A 11 3.62 -25.41 16.60
C VAL A 11 3.79 -24.32 15.52
N PHE A 12 4.12 -23.10 15.92
CA PHE A 12 4.36 -22.01 14.96
C PHE A 12 5.72 -22.14 14.23
N ALA A 13 6.70 -22.81 14.81
CA ALA A 13 7.99 -23.04 14.18
C ALA A 13 7.94 -24.16 13.11
N ILE A 14 7.02 -25.13 13.21
CA ILE A 14 6.93 -26.25 12.26
C ILE A 14 6.80 -25.80 10.80
N PRO A 15 5.85 -24.91 10.42
CA PRO A 15 5.73 -24.46 9.04
C PRO A 15 6.98 -23.73 8.54
N ALA A 16 7.58 -22.88 9.39
CA ALA A 16 8.79 -22.14 9.03
C ALA A 16 9.98 -23.09 8.84
N PHE A 17 10.12 -24.07 9.72
CA PHE A 17 11.18 -25.08 9.62
C PHE A 17 10.99 -26.00 8.41
N SER A 18 9.77 -26.43 8.10
CA SER A 18 9.50 -27.23 6.90
C SER A 18 9.79 -26.47 5.60
N LEU A 19 9.44 -25.18 5.52
CA LEU A 19 9.81 -24.35 4.36
C LEU A 19 11.32 -24.19 4.24
N PHE A 20 12.01 -24.00 5.36
CA PHE A 20 13.46 -23.86 5.39
C PHE A 20 14.16 -25.17 4.98
N SER A 21 13.70 -26.34 5.47
CA SER A 21 14.24 -27.63 5.04
C SER A 21 14.01 -27.93 3.57
N LEU A 22 12.81 -27.64 3.04
CA LEU A 22 12.53 -27.76 1.60
C LEU A 22 13.45 -26.87 0.75
N ALA A 23 13.72 -25.65 1.22
CA ALA A 23 14.62 -24.72 0.53
C ALA A 23 16.07 -25.21 0.50
N LEU A 24 16.51 -25.93 1.53
CA LEU A 24 17.86 -26.54 1.58
C LEU A 24 17.96 -27.82 0.75
N ASP A 25 16.87 -28.59 0.64
CA ASP A 25 16.84 -29.86 -0.12
C ASP A 25 16.56 -29.65 -1.63
N SER A 26 16.26 -28.41 -2.06
CA SER A 26 16.02 -28.14 -3.47
C SER A 26 17.30 -28.28 -4.29
N GLU A 27 17.18 -28.98 -5.42
CA GLU A 27 18.29 -29.24 -6.32
C GLU A 27 18.90 -27.93 -6.86
N ALA A 28 20.23 -27.91 -7.05
CA ALA A 28 20.96 -26.75 -7.53
C ALA A 28 20.43 -26.19 -8.86
N GLU A 29 19.81 -27.05 -9.67
CA GLU A 29 19.18 -26.70 -10.93
C GLU A 29 17.94 -25.79 -10.73
N VAL A 30 17.12 -26.06 -9.71
CA VAL A 30 15.97 -25.23 -9.34
C VAL A 30 16.43 -23.84 -8.91
N TRP A 31 17.46 -23.76 -8.09
CA TRP A 31 18.05 -22.49 -7.67
C TRP A 31 18.68 -21.72 -8.82
N GLY A 32 19.36 -22.41 -9.72
CA GLY A 32 19.92 -21.82 -10.94
C GLY A 32 18.84 -21.20 -11.83
N HIS A 33 17.74 -21.90 -12.04
CA HIS A 33 16.61 -21.41 -12.84
C HIS A 33 15.89 -20.24 -12.14
N LEU A 34 15.60 -20.35 -10.83
CA LEU A 34 14.98 -19.27 -10.07
C LEU A 34 15.80 -17.98 -10.09
N SER A 35 17.11 -18.10 -9.84
CA SER A 35 18.00 -16.95 -9.74
C SER A 35 18.20 -16.22 -11.07
N SER A 36 18.14 -16.95 -12.20
CA SER A 36 18.35 -16.37 -13.51
C SER A 36 17.09 -15.81 -14.17
N THR A 37 15.89 -16.29 -13.78
CA THR A 37 14.64 -15.95 -14.48
C THR A 37 13.66 -15.18 -13.61
N VAL A 38 13.27 -15.75 -12.48
CA VAL A 38 12.13 -15.29 -11.69
C VAL A 38 12.55 -14.27 -10.64
N LEU A 39 13.65 -14.55 -9.94
CA LEU A 39 14.11 -13.76 -8.81
C LEU A 39 14.44 -12.31 -9.16
N PRO A 40 15.16 -12.00 -10.26
CA PRO A 40 15.45 -10.62 -10.64
C PRO A 40 14.21 -9.80 -10.92
N VAL A 41 13.21 -10.41 -11.58
CA VAL A 41 11.94 -9.74 -11.91
C VAL A 41 11.15 -9.44 -10.63
N TYR A 42 11.04 -10.41 -9.72
CA TYR A 42 10.34 -10.19 -8.45
C TYR A 42 11.05 -9.20 -7.54
N LEU A 43 12.38 -9.26 -7.45
CA LEU A 43 13.14 -8.28 -6.69
C LEU A 43 12.99 -6.87 -7.27
N GLY A 44 13.07 -6.74 -8.59
CA GLY A 44 12.85 -5.46 -9.26
C GLY A 44 11.47 -4.89 -8.99
N ASN A 45 10.42 -5.68 -9.16
CA ASN A 45 9.05 -5.26 -8.89
C ASN A 45 8.85 -4.90 -7.41
N SER A 46 9.43 -5.68 -6.49
CA SER A 46 9.35 -5.41 -5.05
C SER A 46 10.04 -4.11 -4.67
N LEU A 47 11.20 -3.81 -5.27
CA LEU A 47 11.91 -2.55 -5.06
C LEU A 47 11.13 -1.35 -5.61
N ILE A 48 10.56 -1.47 -6.80
CA ILE A 48 9.72 -0.42 -7.39
C ILE A 48 8.50 -0.15 -6.51
N LEU A 49 7.83 -1.20 -6.04
CA LEU A 49 6.70 -1.07 -5.10
C LEU A 49 7.13 -0.44 -3.79
N LEU A 50 8.22 -0.90 -3.18
CA LEU A 50 8.73 -0.38 -1.92
C LEU A 50 9.05 1.10 -2.01
N LEU A 51 9.79 1.50 -3.03
CA LEU A 51 10.19 2.91 -3.22
C LEU A 51 8.99 3.78 -3.62
N GLY A 52 8.16 3.33 -4.54
CA GLY A 52 6.99 4.07 -5.01
C GLY A 52 5.96 4.28 -3.90
N VAL A 53 5.56 3.22 -3.23
CA VAL A 53 4.61 3.28 -2.11
C VAL A 53 5.20 4.01 -0.91
N GLY A 54 6.47 3.74 -0.57
CA GLY A 54 7.16 4.40 0.52
C GLY A 54 7.21 5.92 0.31
N MET A 55 7.62 6.35 -0.88
CA MET A 55 7.70 7.77 -1.22
C MET A 55 6.33 8.45 -1.25
N GLY A 56 5.33 7.81 -1.88
CA GLY A 56 3.96 8.31 -1.92
C GLY A 56 3.34 8.44 -0.52
N THR A 57 3.49 7.43 0.30
CA THR A 57 3.01 7.40 1.69
C THR A 57 3.70 8.43 2.56
N LEU A 58 5.03 8.58 2.44
CA LEU A 58 5.80 9.58 3.17
C LEU A 58 5.37 11.00 2.78
N VAL A 59 5.30 11.30 1.50
CA VAL A 59 4.89 12.64 1.03
C VAL A 59 3.49 12.97 1.53
N LEU A 60 2.51 12.11 1.30
CA LEU A 60 1.14 12.34 1.73
C LEU A 60 1.00 12.41 3.25
N GLY A 61 1.64 11.50 3.98
CA GLY A 61 1.56 11.44 5.43
C GLY A 61 2.27 12.60 6.13
N VAL A 62 3.49 12.94 5.70
CA VAL A 62 4.26 14.05 6.31
C VAL A 62 3.63 15.40 5.98
N VAL A 63 3.26 15.64 4.72
CA VAL A 63 2.65 16.91 4.30
C VAL A 63 1.32 17.13 5.03
N SER A 64 0.46 16.13 5.07
CA SER A 64 -0.81 16.23 5.78
C SER A 64 -0.61 16.37 7.30
N GLY A 65 0.37 15.66 7.88
CA GLY A 65 0.76 15.79 9.28
C GLY A 65 1.25 17.20 9.62
N PHE A 66 2.11 17.76 8.79
CA PHE A 66 2.61 19.14 8.91
C PHE A 66 1.48 20.17 8.83
N LEU A 67 0.63 20.08 7.80
CA LEU A 67 -0.48 21.01 7.61
C LEU A 67 -1.47 20.99 8.78
N THR A 68 -1.84 19.79 9.24
CA THR A 68 -2.82 19.63 10.32
C THR A 68 -2.23 19.89 11.72
N ALA A 69 -0.91 19.81 11.89
CA ALA A 69 -0.28 20.14 13.17
C ALA A 69 -0.11 21.64 13.37
N LEU A 70 0.29 22.38 12.32
CA LEU A 70 0.75 23.77 12.46
C LEU A 70 -0.23 24.81 11.91
N TYR A 71 -1.18 24.42 11.07
CA TYR A 71 -2.10 25.37 10.44
C TYR A 71 -3.55 25.10 10.78
N GLU A 72 -4.30 26.19 10.97
CA GLU A 72 -5.76 26.17 11.06
C GLU A 72 -6.34 26.64 9.73
N PHE A 73 -7.11 25.78 9.07
CA PHE A 73 -7.75 26.08 7.80
C PHE A 73 -9.17 25.48 7.74
N PRO A 74 -10.07 26.07 6.95
CA PRO A 74 -11.40 25.50 6.78
C PRO A 74 -11.30 24.13 6.11
N GLY A 75 -11.93 23.12 6.71
CA GLY A 75 -11.85 21.72 6.23
C GLY A 75 -10.80 20.85 6.91
N ARG A 76 -9.95 21.38 7.81
CA ARG A 76 -8.94 20.59 8.55
C ARG A 76 -9.53 19.34 9.19
N ARG A 77 -10.69 19.46 9.86
CA ARG A 77 -11.37 18.31 10.49
C ARG A 77 -11.77 17.24 9.48
N TRP A 78 -12.24 17.64 8.30
CA TRP A 78 -12.59 16.71 7.24
C TRP A 78 -11.35 15.97 6.72
N LEU A 79 -10.24 16.69 6.52
CA LEU A 79 -8.98 16.10 6.10
C LEU A 79 -8.46 15.07 7.14
N GLU A 80 -8.52 15.41 8.43
CA GLU A 80 -8.14 14.51 9.51
C GLU A 80 -8.97 13.21 9.50
N TRP A 81 -10.29 13.32 9.32
CA TRP A 81 -11.18 12.15 9.21
C TRP A 81 -10.92 11.33 7.94
N MET A 82 -10.77 11.98 6.80
CA MET A 82 -10.49 11.30 5.52
C MET A 82 -9.18 10.52 5.57
N LEU A 83 -8.16 11.08 6.21
CA LEU A 83 -6.87 10.40 6.38
C LEU A 83 -6.97 9.15 7.27
N MET A 84 -7.89 9.13 8.22
CA MET A 84 -8.09 7.98 9.12
C MET A 84 -9.01 6.90 8.53
N LEU A 85 -9.82 7.25 7.53
CA LEU A 85 -10.82 6.36 6.95
C LEU A 85 -10.24 5.03 6.43
N PRO A 86 -9.07 5.02 5.75
CA PRO A 86 -8.48 3.77 5.27
C PRO A 86 -8.13 2.77 6.38
N MET A 87 -7.84 3.25 7.60
CA MET A 87 -7.57 2.35 8.73
C MET A 87 -8.80 1.59 9.22
N ALA A 88 -10.00 2.07 8.92
CA ALA A 88 -11.24 1.43 9.32
C ALA A 88 -11.58 0.20 8.46
N MET A 89 -10.92 0.04 7.32
CA MET A 89 -11.18 -1.05 6.37
C MET A 89 -9.94 -1.91 6.16
N PRO A 90 -10.09 -3.24 6.05
CA PRO A 90 -9.00 -4.12 5.64
C PRO A 90 -8.46 -3.73 4.25
N ALA A 91 -7.13 -3.69 4.09
CA ALA A 91 -6.49 -3.25 2.86
C ALA A 91 -6.92 -4.02 1.61
N TYR A 92 -7.22 -5.34 1.75
CA TYR A 92 -7.68 -6.15 0.62
C TYR A 92 -9.07 -5.75 0.13
N ILE A 93 -9.98 -5.31 1.02
CA ILE A 93 -11.31 -4.81 0.63
C ILE A 93 -11.14 -3.50 -0.14
N LEU A 94 -10.29 -2.60 0.33
CA LEU A 94 -9.99 -1.36 -0.39
C LEU A 94 -9.39 -1.65 -1.77
N ALA A 95 -8.51 -2.65 -1.88
CA ALA A 95 -7.95 -3.06 -3.16
C ALA A 95 -9.01 -3.58 -4.13
N MET A 96 -9.94 -4.41 -3.66
CA MET A 96 -11.05 -4.92 -4.49
C MET A 96 -11.96 -3.78 -4.96
N VAL A 97 -12.37 -2.90 -4.05
CA VAL A 97 -13.21 -1.73 -4.37
C VAL A 97 -12.49 -0.81 -5.36
N TYR A 98 -11.19 -0.58 -5.17
CA TYR A 98 -10.39 0.23 -6.09
C TYR A 98 -10.35 -0.39 -7.50
N LEU A 99 -10.07 -1.68 -7.60
CA LEU A 99 -10.06 -2.38 -8.89
C LEU A 99 -11.43 -2.28 -9.57
N GLU A 100 -12.51 -2.56 -8.85
CA GLU A 100 -13.87 -2.55 -9.39
C GLU A 100 -14.35 -1.13 -9.77
N LEU A 101 -13.97 -0.12 -8.99
CA LEU A 101 -14.31 1.28 -9.26
C LEU A 101 -13.65 1.81 -10.54
N PHE A 102 -12.39 1.46 -10.75
CA PHE A 102 -11.55 1.97 -11.85
C PHE A 102 -11.46 1.02 -13.05
N ASP A 103 -12.07 -0.17 -12.98
CA ASP A 103 -12.14 -1.09 -14.12
C ASP A 103 -12.88 -0.47 -15.30
N TYR A 104 -12.65 -1.01 -16.50
CA TYR A 104 -13.35 -0.55 -17.72
C TYR A 104 -14.87 -0.58 -17.59
N SER A 105 -15.40 -1.65 -17.02
CA SER A 105 -16.84 -1.83 -16.73
C SER A 105 -17.29 -1.11 -15.47
N GLY A 106 -16.36 -0.54 -14.70
CA GLY A 106 -16.62 0.11 -13.44
C GLY A 106 -17.37 1.44 -13.56
N PRO A 107 -17.96 1.91 -12.45
CA PRO A 107 -18.81 3.10 -12.46
C PRO A 107 -18.09 4.38 -12.87
N LEU A 108 -16.77 4.48 -12.57
CA LEU A 108 -15.98 5.67 -12.92
C LEU A 108 -15.81 5.80 -14.43
N GLN A 109 -15.31 4.74 -15.09
CA GLN A 109 -15.07 4.77 -16.54
C GLN A 109 -16.39 4.78 -17.32
N SER A 110 -17.42 4.09 -16.84
CA SER A 110 -18.77 4.16 -17.41
C SER A 110 -19.34 5.59 -17.36
N GLY A 111 -19.25 6.25 -16.20
CA GLY A 111 -19.71 7.63 -16.06
C GLY A 111 -18.92 8.61 -16.94
N LEU A 112 -17.61 8.43 -17.09
CA LEU A 112 -16.80 9.25 -18.00
C LEU A 112 -17.21 9.04 -19.46
N ARG A 113 -17.42 7.78 -19.88
CA ARG A 113 -17.88 7.48 -21.24
C ARG A 113 -19.25 8.10 -21.52
N ASP A 114 -20.17 7.99 -20.60
CA ASP A 114 -21.51 8.59 -20.75
C ASP A 114 -21.44 10.12 -20.83
N PHE A 115 -20.58 10.75 -20.02
CA PHE A 115 -20.42 12.19 -20.00
C PHE A 115 -19.75 12.75 -21.26
N PHE A 116 -18.70 12.08 -21.77
CA PHE A 116 -17.95 12.52 -22.95
C PHE A 116 -18.45 11.91 -24.27
N GLY A 117 -19.40 10.97 -24.23
CA GLY A 117 -19.94 10.30 -25.41
C GLY A 117 -18.99 9.26 -26.02
N TRP A 118 -18.00 8.77 -25.27
CA TRP A 118 -17.06 7.74 -25.70
C TRP A 118 -17.73 6.37 -25.70
N LYS A 119 -17.40 5.53 -26.69
CA LYS A 119 -18.05 4.23 -26.88
C LYS A 119 -17.09 3.05 -26.70
N THR A 120 -15.81 3.26 -26.98
CA THR A 120 -14.80 2.20 -27.00
C THR A 120 -13.60 2.54 -26.12
N PRO A 121 -12.82 1.54 -25.66
CA PRO A 121 -11.59 1.77 -24.90
C PRO A 121 -10.53 2.56 -25.67
N SER A 122 -10.61 2.58 -27.00
CA SER A 122 -9.67 3.31 -27.86
C SER A 122 -9.99 4.80 -27.99
N ASP A 123 -11.14 5.25 -27.55
CA ASP A 123 -11.55 6.66 -27.64
C ASP A 123 -10.84 7.55 -26.61
N TYR A 124 -10.26 6.95 -25.56
CA TYR A 124 -9.57 7.66 -24.49
C TYR A 124 -8.43 6.82 -23.90
N TRP A 125 -7.48 7.49 -23.31
CA TRP A 125 -6.44 6.83 -22.54
C TRP A 125 -6.81 6.76 -21.05
N PHE A 126 -6.75 5.57 -20.48
CA PHE A 126 -6.93 5.35 -19.05
C PHE A 126 -5.79 4.45 -18.54
N PRO A 127 -5.16 4.78 -17.41
CA PRO A 127 -4.07 3.98 -16.89
C PRO A 127 -4.56 2.57 -16.49
N GLU A 128 -3.76 1.57 -16.79
CA GLU A 128 -4.05 0.19 -16.38
C GLU A 128 -4.04 0.08 -14.86
N VAL A 129 -5.18 -0.25 -14.30
CA VAL A 129 -5.39 -0.28 -12.83
C VAL A 129 -4.71 -1.50 -12.22
N ALA A 130 -4.79 -2.66 -12.88
CA ALA A 130 -4.15 -3.91 -12.46
C ALA A 130 -2.66 -3.94 -12.85
N SER A 131 -1.92 -2.90 -12.47
CA SER A 131 -0.50 -2.72 -12.79
C SER A 131 0.31 -2.36 -11.53
N ILE A 132 1.64 -2.41 -11.63
CA ILE A 132 2.53 -1.93 -10.56
C ILE A 132 2.25 -0.45 -10.23
N GLY A 133 1.99 0.37 -11.24
CA GLY A 133 1.63 1.77 -11.06
C GLY A 133 0.31 1.96 -10.31
N GLY A 134 -0.72 1.19 -10.67
CA GLY A 134 -2.00 1.16 -9.96
C GLY A 134 -1.86 0.71 -8.51
N ALA A 135 -1.04 -0.32 -8.26
CA ALA A 135 -0.75 -0.78 -6.91
C ALA A 135 -0.01 0.27 -6.06
N ILE A 136 0.98 0.97 -6.65
CA ILE A 136 1.68 2.07 -5.98
C ILE A 136 0.70 3.18 -5.60
N LEU A 137 -0.15 3.60 -6.52
CA LEU A 137 -1.11 4.67 -6.28
C LEU A 137 -2.09 4.28 -5.17
N MET A 138 -2.70 3.10 -5.28
CA MET A 138 -3.67 2.60 -4.32
C MET A 138 -3.06 2.48 -2.91
N LEU A 139 -1.90 1.83 -2.78
CA LEU A 139 -1.23 1.65 -1.49
C LEU A 139 -0.73 2.99 -0.91
N SER A 140 -0.29 3.92 -1.76
CA SER A 140 0.08 5.27 -1.34
C SER A 140 -1.10 6.10 -0.82
N LEU A 141 -2.33 5.76 -1.19
CA LEU A 141 -3.53 6.39 -0.64
C LEU A 141 -4.04 5.71 0.64
N VAL A 142 -3.76 4.42 0.80
CA VAL A 142 -4.27 3.61 1.93
C VAL A 142 -3.35 3.66 3.15
N LEU A 143 -2.02 3.75 2.96
CA LEU A 143 -1.02 3.69 4.02
C LEU A 143 -0.65 5.04 4.71
N PRO A 144 -0.96 6.22 4.17
CA PRO A 144 -0.60 7.49 4.78
C PRO A 144 -1.04 7.68 6.24
N PRO A 145 -2.16 7.11 6.74
CA PRO A 145 -2.58 7.29 8.13
C PRO A 145 -1.49 6.98 9.14
N PHE A 146 -0.68 5.94 8.91
CA PHE A 146 0.42 5.57 9.81
C PHE A 146 1.48 6.67 9.89
N VAL A 147 1.95 7.14 8.74
CA VAL A 147 2.96 8.20 8.65
C VAL A 147 2.39 9.52 9.16
N TYR A 148 1.14 9.82 8.84
CA TYR A 148 0.43 11.01 9.28
C TYR A 148 0.39 11.12 10.80
N LEU A 149 -0.01 10.05 11.51
CA LEU A 149 -0.09 10.06 12.97
C LEU A 149 1.25 10.35 13.63
N PHE A 150 2.32 9.69 13.17
CA PHE A 150 3.66 9.91 13.70
C PHE A 150 4.16 11.32 13.39
N SER A 151 4.00 11.78 12.16
CA SER A 151 4.44 13.10 11.73
C SER A 151 3.69 14.22 12.46
N ARG A 152 2.37 14.11 12.57
CA ARG A 152 1.56 15.09 13.30
C ARG A 152 1.99 15.20 14.75
N ASN A 153 2.17 14.08 15.45
CA ASN A 153 2.64 14.08 16.85
C ASN A 153 4.03 14.73 16.98
N ALA A 154 4.95 14.42 16.07
CA ALA A 154 6.28 15.01 16.06
C ALA A 154 6.25 16.53 15.87
N PHE A 155 5.44 17.03 14.93
CA PHE A 155 5.29 18.47 14.71
C PHE A 155 4.60 19.20 15.87
N GLN A 156 3.59 18.58 16.49
CA GLN A 156 2.92 19.16 17.67
C GLN A 156 3.85 19.32 18.88
N GLN A 157 4.81 18.42 19.06
CA GLN A 157 5.78 18.50 20.15
C GLN A 157 6.85 19.57 19.93
N GLN A 158 7.09 19.98 18.69
CA GLN A 158 8.06 21.04 18.34
C GLN A 158 7.46 22.45 18.38
N SER A 159 6.15 22.57 18.52
CA SER A 159 5.40 23.85 18.42
C SER A 159 5.68 24.93 19.47
N PRO A 160 6.25 24.70 20.67
CA PRO A 160 6.53 25.80 21.60
C PRO A 160 7.65 26.76 21.19
N ALA A 161 8.43 26.43 20.14
CA ALA A 161 9.59 27.22 19.75
C ALA A 161 9.32 28.21 18.60
N PHE A 162 8.11 28.21 18.02
CA PHE A 162 7.75 29.05 16.84
C PHE A 162 6.60 30.03 17.12
N THR A 163 6.18 30.20 18.35
CA THR A 163 5.34 31.29 18.86
C THR A 163 6.20 32.23 19.70
#